data_7e8562518b9788563052e0171c100a51
#
_entry.id   7e8562518b9788563052e0171c100a51
#
_cell.length_a   1.000
_cell.length_b   1.000
_cell.length_c   1.000
_cell.angle_alpha   90.00
_cell.angle_beta   90.00
_cell.angle_gamma   90.00
#
_symmetry.space_group_name_H-M   'P 1'
#
loop_
_entity.id
_entity.type
_entity.pdbx_description
1 polymer ?
#
loop_
_entity_poly.entity_id
_entity_poly.type
_entity_poly.pdbx_seq_one_letter_code
_entity_poly.pdbx_strand_id
1 'polypeptide(L)'
;AVAAATFPLACPPSSTAENIAAFVAENLSAARFAEYLADPDRAVFVARDRTRILGYAMLIHARPTDPDVLAALPEGPVTELSKIYVTPDAHGGPVAAVLMRAAIDDARDRGAGTLWLGVNQQNERAQRFYRKHGFTISGTKTFRLGDTIENDYVMTR
;
A
#
# COMPACT_ATOMS: atom_id res chain seq x y z
N ALA A 1 6.83 -14.22 -3.12
CA ALA A 1 5.68 -15.01 -3.59
C ALA A 1 4.35 -14.25 -3.40
N VAL A 2 3.90 -13.92 -2.17
CA VAL A 2 2.57 -13.28 -1.92
C VAL A 2 2.43 -11.96 -2.67
N ALA A 3 3.41 -11.06 -2.61
CA ALA A 3 3.36 -9.75 -3.29
C ALA A 3 3.15 -9.89 -4.81
N ALA A 4 3.89 -10.79 -5.46
CA ALA A 4 3.74 -11.04 -6.88
C ALA A 4 2.38 -11.65 -7.25
N ALA A 5 1.80 -12.47 -6.37
CA ALA A 5 0.50 -13.08 -6.58
C ALA A 5 -0.68 -12.11 -6.34
N THR A 6 -0.50 -11.10 -5.50
CA THR A 6 -1.59 -10.21 -5.08
C THR A 6 -1.60 -8.85 -5.78
N PHE A 7 -0.44 -8.35 -6.20
CA PHE A 7 -0.34 -7.06 -6.90
C PHE A 7 -1.22 -6.98 -8.17
N PRO A 8 -1.26 -8.01 -9.04
CA PRO A 8 -2.12 -7.97 -10.24
C PRO A 8 -3.61 -7.76 -9.95
N LEU A 9 -4.07 -8.18 -8.76
CA LEU A 9 -5.47 -8.06 -8.34
C LEU A 9 -5.88 -6.62 -8.00
N ALA A 10 -4.90 -5.75 -7.78
CA ALA A 10 -5.10 -4.33 -7.48
C ALA A 10 -4.94 -3.43 -8.70
N CYS A 11 -4.38 -3.97 -9.80
CA CYS A 11 -4.17 -3.22 -11.03
C CYS A 11 -5.49 -3.00 -11.78
N PRO A 12 -5.65 -1.83 -12.44
CA PRO A 12 -6.81 -1.59 -13.27
C PRO A 12 -6.85 -2.55 -14.48
N PRO A 13 -8.04 -2.81 -15.06
CA PRO A 13 -8.18 -3.71 -16.22
C PRO A 13 -7.38 -3.29 -17.46
N SER A 14 -7.01 -2.02 -17.54
CA SER A 14 -6.16 -1.44 -18.60
C SER A 14 -4.69 -1.86 -18.50
N SER A 15 -4.26 -2.37 -17.34
CA SER A 15 -2.86 -2.76 -17.13
C SER A 15 -2.49 -4.01 -17.93
N THR A 16 -1.42 -3.94 -18.72
CA THR A 16 -0.93 -5.08 -19.47
C THR A 16 -0.19 -6.08 -18.57
N ALA A 17 -0.23 -7.35 -18.92
CA ALA A 17 0.50 -8.40 -18.19
C ALA A 17 2.02 -8.11 -18.16
N GLU A 18 2.57 -7.53 -19.23
CA GLU A 18 3.97 -7.15 -19.34
C GLU A 18 4.34 -6.04 -18.33
N ASN A 19 3.53 -4.97 -18.25
CA ASN A 19 3.75 -3.88 -17.30
C ASN A 19 3.64 -4.36 -15.87
N ILE A 20 2.68 -5.24 -15.57
CA ILE A 20 2.52 -5.86 -14.24
C ILE A 20 3.75 -6.70 -13.91
N ALA A 21 4.22 -7.56 -14.83
CA ALA A 21 5.37 -8.42 -14.61
C ALA A 21 6.66 -7.60 -14.41
N ALA A 22 6.87 -6.56 -15.19
CA ALA A 22 8.00 -5.63 -15.03
C ALA A 22 7.98 -4.96 -13.66
N PHE A 23 6.84 -4.42 -13.24
CA PHE A 23 6.70 -3.80 -11.93
C PHE A 23 6.98 -4.78 -10.79
N VAL A 24 6.46 -6.02 -10.88
CA VAL A 24 6.69 -7.08 -9.89
C VAL A 24 8.17 -7.43 -9.81
N ALA A 25 8.86 -7.56 -10.93
CA ALA A 25 10.29 -7.87 -10.97
C ALA A 25 11.13 -6.75 -10.35
N GLU A 26 10.80 -5.51 -10.66
CA GLU A 26 11.53 -4.33 -10.20
C GLU A 26 11.25 -3.99 -8.72
N ASN A 27 10.00 -4.08 -8.28
CA ASN A 27 9.57 -3.53 -6.99
C ASN A 27 9.15 -4.58 -5.95
N LEU A 28 8.86 -5.81 -6.36
CA LEU A 28 8.28 -6.85 -5.50
C LEU A 28 9.09 -8.15 -5.51
N SER A 29 10.33 -8.11 -5.99
CA SER A 29 11.26 -9.25 -5.95
C SER A 29 11.76 -9.54 -4.52
N ALA A 30 12.31 -10.72 -4.31
CA ALA A 30 12.90 -11.08 -3.01
C ALA A 30 14.07 -10.15 -2.64
N ALA A 31 14.88 -9.73 -3.61
CA ALA A 31 15.96 -8.79 -3.42
C ALA A 31 15.43 -7.42 -2.93
N ARG A 32 14.39 -6.91 -3.58
CA ARG A 32 13.75 -5.66 -3.15
C ARG A 32 13.15 -5.75 -1.75
N PHE A 33 12.52 -6.86 -1.41
CA PHE A 33 12.03 -7.05 -0.03
C PHE A 33 13.16 -7.14 1.00
N ALA A 34 14.33 -7.70 0.65
CA ALA A 34 15.49 -7.67 1.53
C ALA A 34 15.98 -6.23 1.80
N GLU A 35 15.98 -5.37 0.77
CA GLU A 35 16.29 -3.95 0.91
C GLU A 35 15.24 -3.24 1.78
N TYR A 36 13.94 -3.48 1.55
CA TYR A 36 12.86 -2.90 2.35
C TYR A 36 12.94 -3.29 3.83
N LEU A 37 13.32 -4.53 4.12
CA LEU A 37 13.48 -5.02 5.49
C LEU A 37 14.72 -4.46 6.19
N ALA A 38 15.73 -4.05 5.44
CA ALA A 38 16.93 -3.42 5.95
C ALA A 38 16.80 -1.89 6.15
N ASP A 39 15.76 -1.28 5.57
CA ASP A 39 15.51 0.16 5.64
C ASP A 39 14.86 0.52 6.99
N PRO A 40 15.52 1.35 7.85
CA PRO A 40 14.99 1.72 9.15
C PRO A 40 13.70 2.57 9.07
N ASP A 41 13.47 3.22 7.94
CA ASP A 41 12.26 4.02 7.71
C ASP A 41 11.08 3.18 7.21
N ARG A 42 11.22 1.85 7.16
CA ARG A 42 10.15 0.93 6.74
C ARG A 42 9.77 -0.05 7.82
N ALA A 43 8.49 -0.39 7.84
CA ALA A 43 7.97 -1.50 8.64
C ALA A 43 7.17 -2.44 7.75
N VAL A 44 7.42 -3.74 7.87
CA VAL A 44 6.71 -4.78 7.13
C VAL A 44 5.99 -5.70 8.12
N PHE A 45 4.68 -5.80 7.99
CA PHE A 45 3.81 -6.67 8.76
C PHE A 45 3.39 -7.86 7.91
N VAL A 46 3.39 -9.03 8.50
CA VAL A 46 2.99 -10.28 7.84
C VAL A 46 1.89 -10.94 8.65
N ALA A 47 0.74 -11.18 8.02
CA ALA A 47 -0.29 -12.04 8.56
C ALA A 47 -0.08 -13.47 8.05
N ARG A 48 -0.03 -14.43 8.96
CA ARG A 48 0.17 -15.84 8.60
C ARG A 48 -0.73 -16.77 9.41
N ASP A 49 -1.07 -17.89 8.79
CA ASP A 49 -1.67 -19.05 9.46
C ASP A 49 -0.66 -20.18 9.42
N ARG A 50 -0.22 -20.61 10.63
CA ARG A 50 0.82 -21.64 10.79
C ARG A 50 2.05 -21.36 9.92
N THR A 51 2.15 -21.98 8.73
CA THR A 51 3.31 -21.87 7.82
C THR A 51 3.04 -20.99 6.60
N ARG A 52 1.79 -20.60 6.35
CA ARG A 52 1.41 -19.88 5.14
C ARG A 52 1.19 -18.39 5.41
N ILE A 53 1.79 -17.54 4.57
CA ILE A 53 1.54 -16.10 4.58
C ILE A 53 0.21 -15.84 3.85
N LEU A 54 -0.72 -15.19 4.55
CA LEU A 54 -2.05 -14.81 4.06
C LEU A 54 -2.11 -13.38 3.54
N GLY A 55 -1.15 -12.55 3.93
CA GLY A 55 -1.10 -11.16 3.50
C GLY A 55 0.06 -10.42 4.16
N TYR A 56 0.29 -9.20 3.70
CA TYR A 56 1.30 -8.31 4.27
C TYR A 56 0.89 -6.85 4.13
N ALA A 57 1.47 -5.99 4.97
CA ALA A 57 1.43 -4.55 4.84
C ALA A 57 2.85 -3.98 4.94
N MET A 58 3.11 -2.87 4.26
CA MET A 58 4.36 -2.13 4.37
C MET A 58 4.09 -0.66 4.59
N LEU A 59 4.74 -0.10 5.61
CA LEU A 59 4.75 1.31 5.93
C LEU A 59 6.07 1.95 5.52
N ILE A 60 6.03 3.24 5.20
CA ILE A 60 7.19 4.10 5.00
C ILE A 60 7.05 5.31 5.92
N HIS A 61 7.96 5.44 6.88
CA HIS A 61 7.99 6.50 7.90
C HIS A 61 8.84 7.69 7.46
N ALA A 62 8.62 8.14 6.24
CA ALA A 62 9.33 9.27 5.66
C ALA A 62 8.34 10.20 4.96
N ARG A 63 8.67 11.49 4.92
CA ARG A 63 7.88 12.44 4.17
C ARG A 63 8.06 12.18 2.67
N PRO A 64 6.98 12.11 1.88
CA PRO A 64 7.06 11.91 0.43
C PRO A 64 7.75 13.10 -0.26
N THR A 65 8.27 12.86 -1.45
CA THR A 65 8.88 13.89 -2.31
C THR A 65 8.00 14.30 -3.48
N ASP A 66 6.96 13.52 -3.77
CA ASP A 66 6.00 13.81 -4.84
C ASP A 66 5.20 15.08 -4.49
N PRO A 67 5.25 16.14 -5.34
CA PRO A 67 4.59 17.41 -5.05
C PRO A 67 3.07 17.29 -4.97
N ASP A 68 2.45 16.40 -5.74
CA ASP A 68 1.00 16.18 -5.70
C ASP A 68 0.58 15.57 -4.36
N VAL A 69 1.37 14.63 -3.86
CA VAL A 69 1.16 14.04 -2.54
C VAL A 69 1.39 15.07 -1.45
N LEU A 70 2.46 15.86 -1.55
CA LEU A 70 2.76 16.94 -0.56
C LEU A 70 1.63 17.95 -0.47
N ALA A 71 1.01 18.31 -1.60
CA ALA A 71 -0.13 19.23 -1.63
C ALA A 71 -1.39 18.66 -0.96
N ALA A 72 -1.50 17.33 -0.90
CA ALA A 72 -2.63 16.61 -0.29
C ALA A 72 -2.45 16.31 1.20
N LEU A 73 -1.24 16.49 1.74
CA LEU A 73 -0.90 16.16 3.13
C LEU A 73 -0.79 17.40 4.01
N PRO A 74 -1.19 17.29 5.29
CA PRO A 74 -0.94 18.34 6.26
C PRO A 74 0.56 18.45 6.58
N GLU A 75 0.93 19.55 7.23
CA GLU A 75 2.27 19.68 7.81
C GLU A 75 2.46 18.70 8.97
N GLY A 76 3.73 18.33 9.23
CA GLY A 76 4.11 17.46 10.34
C GLY A 76 4.50 16.04 9.91
N PRO A 77 4.70 15.15 10.90
CA PRO A 77 5.09 13.76 10.66
C PRO A 77 3.99 12.98 9.97
N VAL A 78 4.35 12.29 8.90
CA VAL A 78 3.44 11.44 8.13
C VAL A 78 4.03 10.04 7.95
N THR A 79 3.16 9.06 7.80
CA THR A 79 3.52 7.69 7.43
C THR A 79 2.71 7.27 6.20
N GLU A 80 3.34 6.63 5.25
CA GLU A 80 2.68 6.02 4.09
C GLU A 80 2.33 4.56 4.38
N LEU A 81 1.08 4.17 4.15
CA LEU A 81 0.72 2.78 3.93
C LEU A 81 0.98 2.44 2.46
N SER A 82 2.22 2.06 2.17
CA SER A 82 2.69 1.83 0.81
C SER A 82 2.08 0.56 0.18
N LYS A 83 1.86 -0.46 0.99
CA LYS A 83 1.32 -1.75 0.53
C LYS A 83 0.43 -2.38 1.61
N ILE A 84 -0.72 -2.91 1.17
CA ILE A 84 -1.54 -3.82 1.97
C ILE A 84 -2.22 -4.80 1.03
N TYR A 85 -1.83 -6.06 1.10
CA TYR A 85 -2.29 -7.11 0.19
C TYR A 85 -2.60 -8.38 0.95
N VAL A 86 -3.68 -9.04 0.55
CA VAL A 86 -4.18 -10.28 1.13
C VAL A 86 -4.40 -11.28 0.00
N THR A 87 -4.05 -12.54 0.22
CA THR A 87 -4.26 -13.62 -0.77
C THR A 87 -5.74 -13.80 -1.08
N PRO A 88 -6.10 -14.20 -2.31
CA PRO A 88 -7.51 -14.31 -2.72
C PRO A 88 -8.37 -15.18 -1.81
N ASP A 89 -7.81 -16.28 -1.32
CA ASP A 89 -8.49 -17.23 -0.42
C ASP A 89 -8.73 -16.68 1.00
N ALA A 90 -8.03 -15.61 1.38
CA ALA A 90 -8.25 -14.90 2.64
C ALA A 90 -9.09 -13.61 2.48
N HIS A 91 -9.58 -13.32 1.27
CA HIS A 91 -10.47 -12.19 1.02
C HIS A 91 -11.81 -12.38 1.74
N GLY A 92 -12.38 -11.26 2.22
CA GLY A 92 -13.63 -11.28 2.99
C GLY A 92 -13.48 -11.70 4.45
N GLY A 93 -12.28 -12.18 4.82
CA GLY A 93 -11.92 -12.52 6.20
C GLY A 93 -11.31 -11.34 6.98
N PRO A 94 -10.83 -11.59 8.20
CA PRO A 94 -10.31 -10.55 9.10
C PRO A 94 -8.89 -10.09 8.77
N VAL A 95 -8.17 -10.76 7.87
CA VAL A 95 -6.72 -10.57 7.64
C VAL A 95 -6.38 -9.13 7.28
N ALA A 96 -7.12 -8.54 6.32
CA ALA A 96 -6.88 -7.16 5.91
C ALA A 96 -7.12 -6.17 7.07
N ALA A 97 -8.15 -6.39 7.88
CA ALA A 97 -8.46 -5.54 9.03
C ALA A 97 -7.39 -5.64 10.13
N VAL A 98 -6.85 -6.83 10.36
CA VAL A 98 -5.75 -7.05 11.32
C VAL A 98 -4.48 -6.35 10.86
N LEU A 99 -4.11 -6.47 9.58
CA LEU A 99 -2.96 -5.77 9.00
C LEU A 99 -3.14 -4.25 9.05
N MET A 100 -4.34 -3.75 8.74
CA MET A 100 -4.64 -2.32 8.81
C MET A 100 -4.51 -1.79 10.23
N ARG A 101 -5.00 -2.53 11.22
CA ARG A 101 -4.87 -2.15 12.65
C ARG A 101 -3.40 -2.07 13.05
N ALA A 102 -2.60 -3.09 12.72
CA ALA A 102 -1.18 -3.09 13.01
C ALA A 102 -0.46 -1.87 12.37
N ALA A 103 -0.81 -1.54 11.12
CA ALA A 103 -0.28 -0.37 10.43
C ALA A 103 -0.65 0.96 11.11
N ILE A 104 -1.91 1.12 11.52
CA ILE A 104 -2.39 2.30 12.23
C ILE A 104 -1.70 2.44 13.59
N ASP A 105 -1.58 1.35 14.33
CA ASP A 105 -0.95 1.35 15.65
C ASP A 105 0.55 1.69 15.56
N ASP A 106 1.28 1.11 14.62
CA ASP A 106 2.70 1.41 14.41
C ASP A 106 2.91 2.87 13.98
N ALA A 107 2.13 3.40 13.05
CA ALA A 107 2.22 4.79 12.63
C ALA A 107 2.00 5.74 13.81
N ARG A 108 0.99 5.48 14.64
CA ARG A 108 0.72 6.25 15.86
C ARG A 108 1.87 6.17 16.86
N ASP A 109 2.37 4.97 17.12
CA ASP A 109 3.43 4.75 18.12
C ASP A 109 4.76 5.40 17.70
N ARG A 110 4.96 5.59 16.39
CA ARG A 110 6.08 6.39 15.83
C ARG A 110 5.80 7.89 15.76
N GLY A 111 4.64 8.36 16.25
CA GLY A 111 4.31 9.77 16.33
C GLY A 111 3.84 10.39 15.02
N ALA A 112 3.42 9.58 14.04
CA ALA A 112 2.80 10.11 12.82
C ALA A 112 1.47 10.79 13.16
N GLY A 113 1.34 12.05 12.76
CA GLY A 113 0.08 12.78 12.86
C GLY A 113 -0.91 12.41 11.77
N THR A 114 -0.42 11.84 10.68
CA THR A 114 -1.23 11.44 9.52
C THR A 114 -0.69 10.15 8.91
N LEU A 115 -1.59 9.20 8.70
CA LEU A 115 -1.35 8.01 7.86
C LEU A 115 -2.00 8.26 6.50
N TRP A 116 -1.24 8.08 5.41
CA TRP A 116 -1.73 8.28 4.06
C TRP A 116 -1.47 7.08 3.16
N LEU A 117 -2.18 7.00 2.06
CA LEU A 117 -2.01 5.99 1.02
C LEU A 117 -2.40 6.54 -0.35
N GLY A 118 -1.88 5.91 -1.41
CA GLY A 118 -2.36 6.04 -2.77
C GLY A 118 -3.24 4.86 -3.16
N VAL A 119 -4.33 5.11 -3.87
CA VAL A 119 -5.21 4.07 -4.39
C VAL A 119 -5.74 4.42 -5.76
N ASN A 120 -5.67 3.49 -6.71
CA ASN A 120 -6.20 3.69 -8.05
C ASN A 120 -7.68 4.10 -8.00
N GLN A 121 -8.04 5.13 -8.79
CA GLN A 121 -9.40 5.68 -8.79
C GLN A 121 -10.45 4.68 -9.25
N GLN A 122 -10.07 3.65 -9.99
CA GLN A 122 -10.96 2.56 -10.43
C GLN A 122 -11.06 1.42 -9.40
N ASN A 123 -10.21 1.40 -8.36
CA ASN A 123 -10.24 0.36 -7.33
C ASN A 123 -11.24 0.70 -6.21
N GLU A 124 -12.53 0.67 -6.56
CA GLU A 124 -13.60 0.99 -5.60
C GLU A 124 -13.64 0.05 -4.39
N ARG A 125 -13.24 -1.21 -4.57
CA ARG A 125 -13.18 -2.19 -3.48
C ARG A 125 -12.19 -1.75 -2.41
N ALA A 126 -10.99 -1.37 -2.80
CA ALA A 126 -9.97 -0.87 -1.87
C ALA A 126 -10.41 0.44 -1.23
N GLN A 127 -10.97 1.37 -2.01
CA GLN A 127 -11.48 2.64 -1.48
C GLN A 127 -12.55 2.43 -0.40
N ARG A 128 -13.49 1.49 -0.61
CA ARG A 128 -14.50 1.14 0.43
C ARG A 128 -13.86 0.59 1.69
N PHE A 129 -12.86 -0.27 1.54
CA PHE A 129 -12.09 -0.80 2.67
C PHE A 129 -11.38 0.31 3.46
N TYR A 130 -10.70 1.23 2.78
CA TYR A 130 -10.00 2.33 3.43
C TYR A 130 -10.97 3.29 4.13
N ARG A 131 -12.11 3.63 3.51
CA ARG A 131 -13.13 4.47 4.16
C ARG A 131 -13.67 3.85 5.45
N LYS A 132 -13.87 2.52 5.49
CA LYS A 132 -14.27 1.81 6.72
C LYS A 132 -13.24 1.94 7.84
N HIS A 133 -11.98 2.17 7.49
CA HIS A 133 -10.88 2.38 8.44
C HIS A 133 -10.57 3.86 8.68
N GLY A 134 -11.46 4.77 8.32
CA GLY A 134 -11.37 6.20 8.65
C GLY A 134 -10.56 7.04 7.67
N PHE A 135 -10.18 6.49 6.51
CA PHE A 135 -9.52 7.27 5.46
C PHE A 135 -10.52 8.08 4.64
N THR A 136 -10.13 9.29 4.28
CA THR A 136 -10.86 10.18 3.36
C THR A 136 -9.96 10.63 2.23
N ILE A 137 -10.54 10.96 1.07
CA ILE A 137 -9.80 11.49 -0.06
C ILE A 137 -9.34 12.91 0.29
N SER A 138 -8.04 13.17 0.17
CA SER A 138 -7.41 14.47 0.41
C SER A 138 -6.80 15.09 -0.85
N GLY A 139 -6.59 14.29 -1.89
CA GLY A 139 -6.03 14.76 -3.16
C GLY A 139 -5.91 13.65 -4.20
N THR A 140 -5.16 13.94 -5.23
CA THR A 140 -4.87 13.01 -6.33
C THR A 140 -3.37 13.00 -6.63
N LYS A 141 -2.89 11.91 -7.21
CA LYS A 141 -1.53 11.77 -7.74
C LYS A 141 -1.55 10.89 -8.97
N THR A 142 -0.46 10.88 -9.71
CA THR A 142 -0.25 9.91 -10.78
C THR A 142 0.58 8.72 -10.27
N PHE A 143 0.39 7.58 -10.90
CA PHE A 143 1.17 6.37 -10.66
C PHE A 143 1.61 5.79 -12.01
N ARG A 144 2.93 5.62 -12.19
CA ARG A 144 3.46 5.03 -13.42
C ARG A 144 3.52 3.51 -13.29
N LEU A 145 2.86 2.83 -14.23
CA LEU A 145 2.92 1.37 -14.38
C LEU A 145 3.45 1.05 -15.79
N GLY A 146 4.75 0.81 -15.90
CA GLY A 146 5.43 0.66 -17.18
C GLY A 146 5.36 1.95 -18.00
N ASP A 147 4.77 1.89 -19.18
CA ASP A 147 4.54 3.02 -20.10
C ASP A 147 3.18 3.73 -19.90
N THR A 148 2.33 3.22 -19.01
CA THR A 148 1.04 3.83 -18.67
C THR A 148 1.12 4.71 -17.43
N ILE A 149 0.29 5.76 -17.40
CA ILE A 149 0.11 6.62 -16.23
C ILE A 149 -1.30 6.41 -15.73
N GLU A 150 -1.40 5.95 -14.50
CA GLU A 150 -2.67 5.72 -13.79
C GLU A 150 -2.97 6.90 -12.86
N ASN A 151 -4.25 7.13 -12.59
CA ASN A 151 -4.69 8.16 -11.67
C ASN A 151 -5.09 7.54 -10.34
N ASP A 152 -4.46 8.01 -9.27
CA ASP A 152 -4.73 7.58 -7.91
C ASP A 152 -5.38 8.70 -7.09
N TYR A 153 -6.19 8.32 -6.12
CA TYR A 153 -6.52 9.17 -4.99
C TYR A 153 -5.42 9.09 -3.94
N VAL A 154 -5.09 10.23 -3.33
CA VAL A 154 -4.42 10.28 -2.04
C VAL A 154 -5.50 10.26 -0.96
N MET A 155 -5.42 9.31 -0.06
CA MET A 155 -6.34 9.20 1.08
C MET A 155 -5.57 9.35 2.37
N THR A 156 -6.16 10.05 3.34
CA THR A 156 -5.54 10.35 4.65
C THR A 156 -6.46 9.97 5.80
N ARG A 157 -5.83 9.65 6.92
CA ARG A 157 -6.46 9.36 8.19
C ARG A 157 -5.67 10.00 9.33
#